data_a4e7c459563ff22ea29724dd1f8d6070
#
_entry.id   a4e7c459563ff22ea29724dd1f8d6070
#
_cell.length_a   1.000
_cell.length_b   1.000
_cell.length_c   1.000
_cell.angle_alpha   90.00
_cell.angle_beta   90.00
_cell.angle_gamma   90.00
#
_symmetry.space_group_name_H-M   'P 1'
#
loop_
_entity.id
_entity.type
_entity.pdbx_description
1 polymer ?
#
loop_
_entity_poly.entity_id
_entity_poly.type
_entity_poly.pdbx_seq_one_letter_code
_entity_poly.pdbx_strand_id
1 'polypeptide(L)'
;MDAEIIYPISDSSWVSPVQVIPKKGGMTVVKNDKNELIPTRTVTGWRVCIDYRKLNDATRKDHFILLFIDQMMERLSGHEYYYFLDGYLGFNQIPLALEDQEKTTFPCPYDTFAYRRMPFGLYNAPATFQRCMMSIFSDMVEKYIEVFMDDFSV
;
A
#
# COMPACT_ATOMS: atom_id res chain seq x y z
N MET A 1 20.00 -0.32 -11.12
CA MET A 1 19.96 -0.13 -9.65
C MET A 1 18.99 -1.16 -9.13
N ASP A 2 19.48 -2.17 -8.45
CA ASP A 2 18.63 -3.14 -7.78
C ASP A 2 17.93 -2.43 -6.64
N ALA A 3 16.61 -2.46 -6.64
CA ALA A 3 15.80 -1.67 -5.70
C ALA A 3 15.92 -2.14 -4.23
N GLU A 4 16.65 -3.22 -3.98
CA GLU A 4 16.91 -3.84 -2.67
C GLU A 4 15.71 -3.76 -1.69
N ILE A 5 14.50 -4.01 -2.20
CA ILE A 5 13.27 -3.93 -1.42
C ILE A 5 13.17 -5.11 -0.46
N ILE A 6 13.60 -6.29 -0.92
CA ILE A 6 13.61 -7.53 -0.14
C ILE A 6 15.01 -8.13 -0.11
N TYR A 7 15.25 -9.01 0.86
CA TYR A 7 16.50 -9.78 0.96
C TYR A 7 16.21 -11.20 1.46
N PRO A 8 17.02 -12.19 1.11
CA PRO A 8 16.88 -13.54 1.62
C PRO A 8 17.23 -13.61 3.10
N ILE A 9 16.49 -14.40 3.86
CA ILE A 9 16.71 -14.65 5.28
C ILE A 9 16.57 -16.14 5.58
N SER A 10 17.52 -16.71 6.32
CA SER A 10 17.57 -18.15 6.57
C SER A 10 16.61 -18.62 7.67
N ASP A 11 16.31 -17.76 8.61
CA ASP A 11 15.45 -18.09 9.76
C ASP A 11 14.73 -16.86 10.31
N SER A 12 13.49 -17.04 10.76
CA SER A 12 12.72 -16.02 11.46
C SER A 12 11.59 -16.65 12.25
N SER A 13 11.34 -16.14 13.44
CA SER A 13 10.15 -16.49 14.25
C SER A 13 8.85 -15.85 13.72
N TRP A 14 8.95 -14.89 12.78
CA TRP A 14 7.86 -14.10 12.22
C TRP A 14 7.61 -14.45 10.76
N VAL A 15 7.17 -15.66 10.47
CA VAL A 15 6.85 -16.04 9.10
C VAL A 15 5.37 -15.79 8.82
N SER A 16 5.10 -14.88 7.90
CA SER A 16 3.74 -14.51 7.47
C SER A 16 3.34 -15.28 6.21
N PRO A 17 2.15 -15.93 6.18
CA PRO A 17 1.73 -16.71 5.01
C PRO A 17 1.46 -15.80 3.81
N VAL A 18 1.76 -16.33 2.62
CA VAL A 18 1.51 -15.67 1.34
C VAL A 18 0.24 -16.21 0.72
N GLN A 19 -0.62 -15.31 0.25
CA GLN A 19 -1.84 -15.61 -0.49
C GLN A 19 -1.79 -14.96 -1.87
N VAL A 20 -2.23 -15.69 -2.88
CA VAL A 20 -2.31 -15.18 -4.24
C VAL A 20 -3.78 -14.91 -4.58
N ILE A 21 -4.10 -13.65 -4.85
CA ILE A 21 -5.47 -13.19 -5.10
C ILE A 21 -5.60 -12.70 -6.55
N PRO A 22 -6.65 -13.11 -7.29
CA PRO A 22 -6.85 -12.64 -8.65
C PRO A 22 -7.14 -11.13 -8.70
N LYS A 23 -6.40 -10.42 -9.54
CA LYS A 23 -6.67 -9.02 -9.87
C LYS A 23 -7.79 -8.96 -10.89
N LYS A 24 -8.97 -8.50 -10.47
CA LYS A 24 -10.12 -8.32 -11.36
C LYS A 24 -9.97 -7.02 -12.14
N GLY A 25 -10.09 -7.09 -13.45
CA GLY A 25 -10.13 -5.94 -14.36
C GLY A 25 -11.45 -5.18 -14.33
N GLY A 26 -11.61 -4.28 -15.30
CA GLY A 26 -12.85 -3.57 -15.54
C GLY A 26 -14.01 -4.51 -15.87
N MET A 27 -15.24 -3.96 -15.83
CA MET A 27 -16.43 -4.70 -16.18
C MET A 27 -16.45 -4.96 -17.68
N THR A 28 -16.61 -6.21 -18.09
CA THR A 28 -16.84 -6.64 -19.48
C THR A 28 -18.12 -7.46 -19.54
N VAL A 29 -18.66 -7.65 -20.73
CA VAL A 29 -19.87 -8.43 -20.94
C VAL A 29 -19.50 -9.75 -21.63
N VAL A 30 -19.88 -10.86 -21.03
CA VAL A 30 -19.63 -12.21 -21.54
C VAL A 30 -20.98 -12.90 -21.80
N LYS A 31 -21.09 -13.68 -22.87
CA LYS A 31 -22.26 -14.51 -23.14
C LYS A 31 -22.18 -15.79 -22.31
N ASN A 32 -23.28 -16.11 -21.62
CA ASN A 32 -23.43 -17.41 -20.97
C ASN A 32 -23.88 -18.50 -21.95
N ASP A 33 -24.00 -19.73 -21.49
CA ASP A 33 -24.44 -20.88 -22.29
C ASP A 33 -25.85 -20.72 -22.86
N LYS A 34 -26.66 -19.78 -22.32
CA LYS A 34 -28.00 -19.43 -22.79
C LYS A 34 -27.99 -18.23 -23.75
N ASN A 35 -26.79 -17.79 -24.18
CA ASN A 35 -26.59 -16.63 -25.07
C ASN A 35 -27.03 -15.27 -24.45
N GLU A 36 -27.19 -15.19 -23.11
CA GLU A 36 -27.49 -13.97 -22.38
C GLU A 36 -26.21 -13.21 -22.07
N LEU A 37 -26.26 -11.89 -22.12
CA LEU A 37 -25.13 -11.02 -21.80
C LEU A 37 -25.04 -10.81 -20.28
N ILE A 38 -23.98 -11.33 -19.66
CA ILE A 38 -23.73 -11.18 -18.22
C ILE A 38 -22.54 -10.25 -17.99
N PRO A 39 -22.70 -9.19 -17.18
CA PRO A 39 -21.58 -8.36 -16.78
C PRO A 39 -20.64 -9.18 -15.89
N THR A 40 -19.38 -9.28 -16.28
CA THR A 40 -18.36 -10.08 -15.61
C THR A 40 -17.07 -9.27 -15.51
N ARG A 41 -16.30 -9.50 -14.45
CA ARG A 41 -14.95 -8.93 -14.30
C ARG A 41 -13.93 -9.99 -14.67
N THR A 42 -13.18 -9.75 -15.74
CA THR A 42 -12.09 -10.63 -16.16
C THR A 42 -10.91 -10.53 -15.22
N VAL A 43 -10.23 -11.64 -14.98
CA VAL A 43 -8.98 -11.68 -14.24
C VAL A 43 -7.87 -11.17 -15.15
N THR A 44 -7.23 -10.07 -14.80
CA THR A 44 -6.15 -9.43 -15.59
C THR A 44 -4.76 -9.77 -15.06
N GLY A 45 -4.66 -10.42 -13.91
CA GLY A 45 -3.39 -10.79 -13.29
C GLY A 45 -3.61 -11.32 -11.87
N TRP A 46 -2.52 -11.44 -11.13
CA TRP A 46 -2.52 -11.93 -9.77
C TRP A 46 -1.80 -10.94 -8.84
N ARG A 47 -2.28 -10.84 -7.60
CA ARG A 47 -1.62 -10.09 -6.54
C ARG A 47 -1.09 -11.05 -5.50
N VAL A 48 0.16 -10.86 -5.12
CA VAL A 48 0.74 -11.51 -3.95
C VAL A 48 0.37 -10.68 -2.74
N CYS A 49 -0.32 -11.29 -1.78
CA CYS A 49 -0.71 -10.65 -0.52
C CYS A 49 -0.04 -11.42 0.63
N ILE A 50 0.68 -10.73 1.47
CA ILE A 50 1.29 -11.30 2.66
C ILE A 50 0.37 -11.00 3.84
N ASP A 51 0.07 -12.03 4.62
CA ASP A 51 -0.85 -11.91 5.75
C ASP A 51 -0.13 -11.46 7.03
N TYR A 52 -0.08 -10.16 7.25
CA TYR A 52 0.52 -9.55 8.42
C TYR A 52 -0.41 -9.41 9.63
N ARG A 53 -1.59 -10.06 9.66
CA ARG A 53 -2.53 -9.93 10.80
C ARG A 53 -1.87 -10.25 12.13
N LYS A 54 -1.15 -11.37 12.23
CA LYS A 54 -0.42 -11.76 13.45
C LYS A 54 0.63 -10.72 13.88
N LEU A 55 1.37 -10.17 12.91
CA LEU A 55 2.35 -9.11 13.17
C LEU A 55 1.65 -7.82 13.61
N ASN A 56 0.57 -7.44 12.95
CA ASN A 56 -0.20 -6.24 13.28
C ASN A 56 -0.85 -6.32 14.67
N ASP A 57 -1.29 -7.50 15.11
CA ASP A 57 -1.84 -7.71 16.45
C ASP A 57 -0.78 -7.51 17.54
N ALA A 58 0.47 -7.86 17.26
CA ALA A 58 1.61 -7.68 18.17
C ALA A 58 2.24 -6.27 18.08
N THR A 59 1.91 -5.51 17.04
CA THR A 59 2.50 -4.19 16.80
C THR A 59 1.82 -3.14 17.68
N ARG A 60 2.61 -2.32 18.38
CA ARG A 60 2.11 -1.11 19.06
C ARG A 60 1.54 -0.14 18.02
N LYS A 61 0.27 0.20 18.18
CA LYS A 61 -0.46 1.06 17.25
C LYS A 61 0.01 2.51 17.36
N ASP A 62 0.32 3.10 16.21
CA ASP A 62 0.55 4.53 16.08
C ASP A 62 -0.79 5.27 16.06
N HIS A 63 -0.93 6.29 16.89
CA HIS A 63 -2.14 7.12 16.99
C HIS A 63 -2.05 8.38 16.13
N PHE A 64 -1.20 8.39 15.10
CA PHE A 64 -1.15 9.51 14.17
C PHE A 64 -2.51 9.69 13.49
N ILE A 65 -3.04 10.91 13.57
CA ILE A 65 -4.36 11.25 13.03
C ILE A 65 -4.24 11.36 11.51
N LEU A 66 -4.93 10.48 10.79
CA LEU A 66 -5.15 10.64 9.35
C LEU A 66 -6.35 11.56 9.14
N LEU A 67 -6.23 12.50 8.22
CA LEU A 67 -7.35 13.35 7.82
C LEU A 67 -8.49 12.49 7.26
N PHE A 68 -9.73 12.84 7.60
CA PHE A 68 -10.87 12.22 6.95
C PHE A 68 -11.00 12.73 5.51
N ILE A 69 -11.47 11.87 4.61
CA ILE A 69 -11.61 12.20 3.19
C ILE A 69 -12.53 13.42 2.98
N ASP A 70 -13.55 13.58 3.81
CA ASP A 70 -14.45 14.73 3.76
C ASP A 70 -13.74 16.05 4.05
N GLN A 71 -12.77 16.05 4.98
CA GLN A 71 -11.95 17.23 5.29
C GLN A 71 -11.03 17.59 4.13
N MET A 72 -10.50 16.59 3.41
CA MET A 72 -9.72 16.83 2.19
C MET A 72 -10.59 17.42 1.09
N MET A 73 -11.78 16.87 0.87
CA MET A 73 -12.72 17.36 -0.14
C MET A 73 -13.12 18.81 0.13
N GLU A 74 -13.29 19.18 1.41
CA GLU A 74 -13.57 20.57 1.80
C GLU A 74 -12.40 21.50 1.46
N ARG A 75 -11.15 21.09 1.72
CA ARG A 75 -9.95 21.85 1.38
C ARG A 75 -9.74 22.01 -0.13
N LEU A 76 -10.06 20.98 -0.89
CA LEU A 76 -9.98 21.01 -2.35
C LEU A 76 -11.11 21.84 -2.98
N SER A 77 -12.21 22.09 -2.27
CA SER A 77 -13.35 22.79 -2.85
C SER A 77 -13.02 24.24 -3.21
N GLY A 78 -13.55 24.72 -4.33
CA GLY A 78 -13.42 26.13 -4.76
C GLY A 78 -12.29 26.40 -5.76
N HIS A 79 -11.52 25.42 -6.17
CA HIS A 79 -10.53 25.54 -7.24
C HIS A 79 -11.13 25.12 -8.59
N GLU A 80 -10.66 25.71 -9.69
CA GLU A 80 -11.15 25.42 -11.05
C GLU A 80 -10.42 24.20 -11.66
N TYR A 81 -9.19 23.90 -11.22
CA TYR A 81 -8.32 22.87 -11.79
C TYR A 81 -7.70 22.05 -10.68
N TYR A 82 -7.55 20.76 -10.93
CA TYR A 82 -6.93 19.80 -10.02
C TYR A 82 -6.01 18.87 -10.79
N TYR A 83 -4.88 18.52 -10.19
CA TYR A 83 -4.02 17.44 -10.63
C TYR A 83 -3.94 16.38 -9.54
N PHE A 84 -4.19 15.13 -9.92
CA PHE A 84 -4.07 13.99 -9.01
C PHE A 84 -2.84 13.18 -9.40
N LEU A 85 -1.95 12.98 -8.44
CA LEU A 85 -0.71 12.26 -8.60
C LEU A 85 -0.69 11.09 -7.63
N ASP A 86 -0.20 9.94 -8.10
CA ASP A 86 -0.03 8.72 -7.30
C ASP A 86 1.46 8.56 -6.94
N GLY A 87 1.74 8.33 -5.67
CA GLY A 87 3.08 8.05 -5.17
C GLY A 87 3.56 6.67 -5.58
N TYR A 88 4.13 6.54 -6.78
CA TYR A 88 4.61 5.28 -7.32
C TYR A 88 5.56 4.56 -6.35
N LEU A 89 5.17 3.33 -5.92
CA LEU A 89 5.87 2.56 -4.89
C LEU A 89 6.15 3.35 -3.60
N GLY A 90 5.31 4.32 -3.24
CA GLY A 90 5.55 5.27 -2.16
C GLY A 90 5.96 4.58 -0.85
N PHE A 91 5.21 3.59 -0.39
CA PHE A 91 5.52 2.83 0.82
C PHE A 91 6.89 2.12 0.75
N ASN A 92 7.24 1.55 -0.41
CA ASN A 92 8.51 0.86 -0.62
C ASN A 92 9.73 1.80 -0.68
N GLN A 93 9.54 3.11 -0.66
CA GLN A 93 10.64 4.07 -0.56
C GLN A 93 11.09 4.29 0.89
N ILE A 94 10.24 4.00 1.87
CA ILE A 94 10.53 4.19 3.29
C ILE A 94 11.29 2.97 3.83
N PRO A 95 12.48 3.14 4.43
CA PRO A 95 13.23 2.03 5.03
C PRO A 95 12.55 1.55 6.31
N LEU A 96 12.59 0.24 6.55
CA LEU A 96 12.26 -0.35 7.84
C LEU A 96 13.47 -0.29 8.77
N ALA A 97 13.21 -0.09 10.07
CA ALA A 97 14.23 -0.24 11.09
C ALA A 97 14.82 -1.67 11.03
N LEU A 98 16.13 -1.81 11.22
CA LEU A 98 16.83 -3.09 11.10
C LEU A 98 16.22 -4.19 11.98
N GLU A 99 15.83 -3.82 13.20
CA GLU A 99 15.17 -4.69 14.17
C GLU A 99 13.76 -5.16 13.79
N ASP A 100 13.13 -4.47 12.82
CA ASP A 100 11.78 -4.78 12.36
C ASP A 100 11.76 -5.52 11.01
N GLN A 101 12.88 -5.52 10.29
CA GLN A 101 12.95 -6.15 8.96
C GLN A 101 12.66 -7.65 9.03
N GLU A 102 13.26 -8.37 9.97
CA GLU A 102 13.02 -9.78 10.20
C GLU A 102 11.55 -10.11 10.45
N LYS A 103 10.80 -9.20 11.08
CA LYS A 103 9.38 -9.39 11.41
C LYS A 103 8.49 -9.42 10.17
N THR A 104 8.98 -8.93 9.04
CA THR A 104 8.24 -8.91 7.76
C THR A 104 8.47 -10.14 6.90
N THR A 105 9.04 -11.20 7.45
CA THR A 105 9.42 -12.43 6.75
C THR A 105 8.21 -13.13 6.12
N PHE A 106 8.40 -13.60 4.89
CA PHE A 106 7.41 -14.36 4.13
C PHE A 106 8.09 -15.46 3.29
N PRO A 107 7.44 -16.63 3.11
CA PRO A 107 7.99 -17.70 2.31
C PRO A 107 7.67 -17.52 0.83
N CYS A 108 8.60 -17.93 -0.01
CA CYS A 108 8.43 -18.18 -1.45
C CYS A 108 8.73 -19.65 -1.75
N PRO A 109 8.35 -20.17 -2.93
CA PRO A 109 8.57 -21.59 -3.25
C PRO A 109 10.03 -22.04 -3.18
N TYR A 110 10.99 -21.14 -3.31
CA TYR A 110 12.41 -21.46 -3.39
C TYR A 110 13.24 -20.93 -2.23
N ASP A 111 12.70 -19.97 -1.46
CA ASP A 111 13.44 -19.34 -0.36
C ASP A 111 12.51 -18.52 0.55
N THR A 112 13.07 -18.01 1.64
CA THR A 112 12.38 -17.12 2.58
C THR A 112 12.97 -15.73 2.47
N PHE A 113 12.12 -14.70 2.41
CA PHE A 113 12.53 -13.31 2.24
C PHE A 113 11.94 -12.42 3.31
N ALA A 114 12.63 -11.32 3.59
CA ALA A 114 12.14 -10.23 4.44
C ALA A 114 12.26 -8.89 3.69
N TYR A 115 11.49 -7.89 4.12
CA TYR A 115 11.53 -6.56 3.54
C TYR A 115 12.57 -5.67 4.21
N ARG A 116 13.34 -4.93 3.41
CA ARG A 116 14.16 -3.78 3.85
C ARG A 116 13.38 -2.49 3.81
N ARG A 117 12.36 -2.44 2.97
CA ARG A 117 11.49 -1.29 2.75
C ARG A 117 10.09 -1.62 3.22
N MET A 118 9.33 -0.62 3.59
CA MET A 118 7.99 -0.77 4.16
C MET A 118 7.02 -1.39 3.15
N PRO A 119 6.50 -2.62 3.38
CA PRO A 119 5.51 -3.23 2.51
C PRO A 119 4.10 -2.75 2.83
N PHE A 120 3.17 -3.00 1.90
CA PHE A 120 1.75 -2.87 2.17
C PHE A 120 1.27 -3.91 3.21
N GLY A 121 0.27 -3.51 4.00
CA GLY A 121 -0.39 -4.40 4.96
C GLY A 121 0.10 -4.30 6.40
N LEU A 122 1.16 -3.54 6.66
CA LEU A 122 1.58 -3.20 8.03
C LEU A 122 0.64 -2.14 8.62
N TYR A 123 0.22 -2.33 9.88
CA TYR A 123 -0.74 -1.45 10.56
C TYR A 123 -0.31 0.01 10.58
N ASN A 124 0.96 0.28 10.91
CA ASN A 124 1.48 1.64 11.03
C ASN A 124 1.97 2.25 9.70
N ALA A 125 1.96 1.49 8.60
CA ALA A 125 2.48 1.98 7.33
C ALA A 125 1.78 3.24 6.83
N PRO A 126 0.44 3.36 6.84
CA PRO A 126 -0.24 4.57 6.42
C PRO A 126 0.13 5.79 7.26
N ALA A 127 0.15 5.64 8.58
CA ALA A 127 0.51 6.72 9.52
C ALA A 127 1.96 7.19 9.34
N THR A 128 2.89 6.25 9.18
CA THR A 128 4.31 6.53 8.94
C THR A 128 4.51 7.25 7.62
N PHE A 129 3.86 6.78 6.56
CA PHE A 129 3.94 7.40 5.24
C PHE A 129 3.39 8.82 5.24
N GLN A 130 2.19 9.01 5.79
CA GLN A 130 1.56 10.32 5.90
C GLN A 130 2.45 11.31 6.66
N ARG A 131 3.01 10.90 7.80
CA ARG A 131 3.94 11.75 8.58
C ARG A 131 5.18 12.11 7.77
N CYS A 132 5.72 11.17 7.01
CA CYS A 132 6.87 11.39 6.15
C CYS A 132 6.55 12.43 5.05
N MET A 133 5.41 12.29 4.38
CA MET A 133 4.98 13.21 3.34
C MET A 133 4.67 14.61 3.89
N MET A 134 3.99 14.69 5.03
CA MET A 134 3.74 15.97 5.73
C MET A 134 5.04 16.68 6.14
N SER A 135 6.09 15.93 6.45
CA SER A 135 7.41 16.50 6.75
C SER A 135 8.14 16.98 5.49
N ILE A 136 8.10 16.20 4.41
CA ILE A 136 8.77 16.53 3.15
C ILE A 136 8.12 17.76 2.49
N PHE A 137 6.80 17.82 2.48
CA PHE A 137 6.03 18.88 1.82
C PHE A 137 5.50 19.94 2.79
N SER A 138 6.12 20.08 3.96
CA SER A 138 5.65 20.96 5.05
C SER A 138 5.39 22.42 4.68
N ASP A 139 6.13 22.93 3.71
CA ASP A 139 6.00 24.29 3.19
C ASP A 139 4.96 24.44 2.08
N MET A 140 4.52 23.33 1.48
CA MET A 140 3.59 23.27 0.37
C MET A 140 2.19 22.78 0.77
N VAL A 141 2.10 21.93 1.80
CA VAL A 141 0.83 21.41 2.31
C VAL A 141 -0.09 22.55 2.74
N GLU A 142 -1.38 22.43 2.47
CA GLU A 142 -2.44 23.42 2.69
C GLU A 142 -2.34 24.69 1.80
N LYS A 143 -1.28 24.85 1.04
CA LYS A 143 -1.13 26.00 0.12
C LYS A 143 -1.27 25.59 -1.34
N TYR A 144 -0.63 24.49 -1.70
CA TYR A 144 -0.52 24.04 -3.09
C TYR A 144 -0.78 22.56 -3.27
N ILE A 145 -0.68 21.76 -2.19
CA ILE A 145 -0.78 20.32 -2.25
C ILE A 145 -1.53 19.79 -1.03
N GLU A 146 -2.43 18.87 -1.27
CA GLU A 146 -3.03 18.04 -0.24
C GLU A 146 -2.52 16.61 -0.38
N VAL A 147 -2.20 15.98 0.74
CA VAL A 147 -1.59 14.65 0.79
C VAL A 147 -2.49 13.70 1.58
N PHE A 148 -2.85 12.62 0.96
CA PHE A 148 -3.57 11.52 1.61
C PHE A 148 -2.90 10.19 1.28
N MET A 149 -2.03 9.74 2.19
CA MET A 149 -1.16 8.57 1.96
C MET A 149 -0.32 8.76 0.69
N ASP A 150 -0.50 7.88 -0.30
CA ASP A 150 0.17 7.87 -1.60
C ASP A 150 -0.53 8.70 -2.69
N ASP A 151 -1.71 9.28 -2.38
CA ASP A 151 -2.43 10.18 -3.28
C ASP A 151 -2.11 11.65 -2.97
N PHE A 152 -1.73 12.39 -4.00
CA PHE A 152 -1.44 13.82 -3.92
C PHE A 152 -2.40 14.59 -4.81
N SER A 153 -2.96 15.67 -4.28
CA SER A 153 -3.82 16.60 -5.01
C SER A 153 -3.17 17.97 -5.04
N VAL A 154 -2.99 18.53 -6.25
CA VAL A 154 -2.35 19.82 -6.50
C VAL A 154 -3.33 20.74 -7.18
#